data_588847adbcbf5e360d02e964badb2ab5
#
_entry.id   588847adbcbf5e360d02e964badb2ab5
#
_cell.length_a   1.000
_cell.length_b   1.000
_cell.length_c   1.000
_cell.angle_alpha   90.00
_cell.angle_beta   90.00
_cell.angle_gamma   90.00
#
_symmetry.space_group_name_H-M   'P 1'
#
loop_
_entity.id
_entity.type
_entity.pdbx_description
1 polymer ?
#
loop_
_entity_poly.entity_id
_entity_poly.type
_entity_poly.pdbx_seq_one_letter_code
_entity_poly.pdbx_strand_id
1 'polypeptide(L)'
;MHGKYIQFHEFGNPKDVLQVEYKNIEPLKNNEILVRMLVRPINPSDLIPITGAYAHRIPLPNIPGYEGVGIVENVGVGVSKDLIGKRVLPLRGEGTWQEFVTTSADFVVPIPDSIDDFTAAQMYINPLTAWVTCTETLNLKQNDVLLVNACGSAIGHLFAQLSQILNFRLIAVTRNNKHTEELLRLGAEYVIDTSTAPLYATVMELTNGLGADAAIDSIGGPDGNELAFSLRPNGHFLTIGLLSGVQVNWAEIVTKAKVHANIFHLRHWNKEVSPYKWQETFRHLIRLVENKQLHFMKVHSTYDLADVKTAVDVVQSAEKTKGKVFLTGY
;
A
#
# COMPACT_ATOMS: atom_id res chain seq x y z
N MET A 1 17.64 -7.76 26.12
CA MET A 1 18.02 -7.05 24.87
C MET A 1 17.22 -5.76 24.85
N HIS A 2 17.85 -4.65 24.44
CA HIS A 2 17.26 -3.31 24.39
C HIS A 2 17.13 -2.93 22.92
N GLY A 3 15.99 -2.38 22.52
CA GLY A 3 15.77 -2.01 21.12
C GLY A 3 15.20 -0.59 20.99
N LYS A 4 15.65 0.12 19.96
CA LYS A 4 15.16 1.44 19.56
C LYS A 4 13.83 1.29 18.84
N TYR A 5 12.88 2.20 19.09
CA TYR A 5 11.60 2.26 18.36
C TYR A 5 11.10 3.70 18.24
N ILE A 6 10.21 3.91 17.29
CA ILE A 6 9.54 5.19 17.08
C ILE A 6 8.14 5.10 17.66
N GLN A 7 7.76 6.09 18.48
CA GLN A 7 6.44 6.16 19.09
C GLN A 7 5.86 7.56 18.98
N PHE A 8 4.53 7.66 19.01
CA PHE A 8 3.82 8.92 19.23
C PHE A 8 2.81 8.76 20.35
N HIS A 9 2.73 9.79 21.22
CA HIS A 9 1.88 9.81 22.41
C HIS A 9 0.63 10.66 22.23
N GLU A 10 0.60 11.47 21.19
CA GLU A 10 -0.51 12.32 20.80
C GLU A 10 -0.65 12.37 19.27
N PHE A 11 -1.82 12.71 18.80
CA PHE A 11 -2.03 12.94 17.37
C PHE A 11 -1.56 14.33 16.97
N GLY A 12 -0.98 14.46 15.79
CA GLY A 12 -0.48 15.73 15.29
C GLY A 12 0.30 15.59 13.99
N ASN A 13 1.09 16.61 13.66
CA ASN A 13 1.98 16.53 12.52
C ASN A 13 3.06 15.47 12.80
N PRO A 14 3.25 14.45 11.94
CA PRO A 14 4.20 13.37 12.19
C PRO A 14 5.61 13.85 12.58
N LYS A 15 6.14 14.88 11.93
CA LYS A 15 7.48 15.40 12.24
C LYS A 15 7.59 16.02 13.65
N ASP A 16 6.47 16.42 14.24
CA ASP A 16 6.48 17.05 15.57
C ASP A 16 6.28 16.01 16.67
N VAL A 17 5.35 15.08 16.49
CA VAL A 17 4.90 14.13 17.53
C VAL A 17 5.68 12.81 17.58
N LEU A 18 6.40 12.44 16.52
CA LEU A 18 7.22 11.22 16.53
C LEU A 18 8.41 11.37 17.46
N GLN A 19 8.65 10.35 18.29
CA GLN A 19 9.74 10.31 19.25
C GLN A 19 10.54 9.01 19.11
N VAL A 20 11.86 9.11 19.32
CA VAL A 20 12.75 7.95 19.38
C VAL A 20 12.82 7.49 20.83
N GLU A 21 12.47 6.27 21.09
CA GLU A 21 12.45 5.67 22.42
C GLU A 21 13.15 4.30 22.43
N TYR A 22 13.34 3.75 23.64
CA TYR A 22 13.99 2.45 23.84
C TYR A 22 13.18 1.60 24.78
N LYS A 23 13.06 0.31 24.45
CA LYS A 23 12.34 -0.67 25.29
C LYS A 23 13.14 -1.96 25.46
N ASN A 24 12.89 -2.67 26.55
CA ASN A 24 13.32 -4.05 26.69
C ASN A 24 12.49 -4.94 25.76
N ILE A 25 13.14 -5.90 25.11
CA ILE A 25 12.45 -6.91 24.32
C ILE A 25 11.87 -7.95 25.28
N GLU A 26 10.55 -8.08 25.28
CA GLU A 26 9.83 -9.06 26.09
C GLU A 26 10.11 -10.49 25.62
N PRO A 27 10.03 -11.48 26.54
CA PRO A 27 10.11 -12.90 26.17
C PRO A 27 9.02 -13.27 25.17
N LEU A 28 9.41 -14.06 24.17
CA LEU A 28 8.46 -14.54 23.15
C LEU A 28 7.42 -15.48 23.76
N LYS A 29 6.17 -15.29 23.37
CA LYS A 29 5.09 -16.21 23.65
C LYS A 29 5.11 -17.40 22.68
N ASN A 30 4.21 -18.35 22.92
CA ASN A 30 4.02 -19.47 21.99
C ASN A 30 3.63 -18.93 20.60
N ASN A 31 4.19 -19.55 19.55
CA ASN A 31 3.95 -19.22 18.15
C ASN A 31 4.35 -17.79 17.74
N GLU A 32 5.22 -17.13 18.51
CA GLU A 32 5.78 -15.82 18.15
C GLU A 32 7.22 -15.95 17.62
N ILE A 33 7.62 -14.98 16.81
CA ILE A 33 9.01 -14.79 16.38
C ILE A 33 9.46 -13.36 16.68
N LEU A 34 10.75 -13.22 16.94
CA LEU A 34 11.44 -11.94 17.04
C LEU A 34 12.20 -11.67 15.74
N VAL A 35 11.93 -10.57 15.11
CA VAL A 35 12.56 -10.16 13.86
C VAL A 35 13.34 -8.88 14.06
N ARG A 36 14.65 -8.92 13.76
CA ARG A 36 15.48 -7.73 13.67
C ARG A 36 15.26 -7.09 12.30
N MET A 37 14.75 -5.89 12.29
CA MET A 37 14.36 -5.17 11.08
C MET A 37 15.58 -4.64 10.32
N LEU A 38 15.57 -4.80 9.00
CA LEU A 38 16.58 -4.27 8.09
C LEU A 38 16.11 -2.98 7.41
N VAL A 39 14.95 -3.05 6.73
CA VAL A 39 14.42 -1.96 5.90
C VAL A 39 12.92 -1.80 6.10
N ARG A 40 12.43 -0.56 6.19
CA ARG A 40 11.01 -0.18 6.32
C ARG A 40 10.73 0.98 5.37
N PRO A 41 9.77 0.87 4.44
CA PRO A 41 9.36 2.02 3.62
C PRO A 41 8.48 2.97 4.43
N ILE A 42 8.45 4.24 4.04
CA ILE A 42 7.47 5.19 4.53
C ILE A 42 6.35 5.31 3.49
N ASN A 43 5.14 4.94 3.88
CA ASN A 43 3.92 5.08 3.07
C ASN A 43 3.03 6.19 3.60
N PRO A 44 2.18 6.81 2.77
CA PRO A 44 1.13 7.70 3.27
C PRO A 44 0.25 7.05 4.35
N SER A 45 -0.03 5.75 4.23
CA SER A 45 -0.80 4.97 5.20
C SER A 45 -0.15 4.87 6.57
N ASP A 46 1.17 4.99 6.68
CA ASP A 46 1.88 5.01 7.96
C ASP A 46 1.73 6.37 8.65
N LEU A 47 1.62 7.46 7.88
CA LEU A 47 1.55 8.83 8.39
C LEU A 47 0.12 9.27 8.76
N ILE A 48 -0.88 8.84 7.98
CA ILE A 48 -2.28 9.21 8.20
C ILE A 48 -2.79 8.89 9.63
N PRO A 49 -2.50 7.73 10.24
CA PRO A 49 -2.90 7.45 11.62
C PRO A 49 -2.32 8.44 12.63
N ILE A 50 -1.11 8.93 12.40
CA ILE A 50 -0.42 9.86 13.29
C ILE A 50 -1.12 11.21 13.33
N THR A 51 -1.72 11.65 12.20
CA THR A 51 -2.46 12.93 12.14
C THR A 51 -3.80 12.92 12.90
N GLY A 52 -4.24 11.76 13.40
CA GLY A 52 -5.51 11.61 14.10
C GLY A 52 -6.71 11.29 13.20
N ALA A 53 -6.51 11.12 11.89
CA ALA A 53 -7.60 10.72 10.97
C ALA A 53 -8.32 9.43 11.39
N TYR A 54 -7.63 8.57 12.16
CA TYR A 54 -8.16 7.33 12.70
C TYR A 54 -8.13 7.26 14.23
N ALA A 55 -8.23 8.42 14.92
CA ALA A 55 -8.16 8.51 16.39
C ALA A 55 -9.18 7.61 17.11
N HIS A 56 -10.36 7.38 16.49
CA HIS A 56 -11.39 6.50 17.04
C HIS A 56 -10.98 5.02 17.17
N ARG A 57 -9.87 4.60 16.56
CA ARG A 57 -9.42 3.20 16.53
C ARG A 57 -7.93 2.98 16.79
N ILE A 58 -7.14 4.02 16.81
CA ILE A 58 -5.69 3.95 17.09
C ILE A 58 -5.48 4.26 18.57
N PRO A 59 -5.04 3.30 19.38
CA PRO A 59 -4.68 3.58 20.77
C PRO A 59 -3.40 4.40 20.84
N LEU A 60 -3.28 5.21 21.88
CA LEU A 60 -2.05 5.93 22.22
C LEU A 60 -1.48 5.36 23.52
N PRO A 61 -0.17 5.28 23.66
CA PRO A 61 0.86 5.54 22.65
C PRO A 61 0.87 4.47 21.55
N ASN A 62 1.37 4.79 20.34
CA ASN A 62 1.40 3.86 19.22
C ASN A 62 2.73 3.88 18.47
N ILE A 63 3.13 2.72 17.95
CA ILE A 63 4.31 2.54 17.08
C ILE A 63 3.83 2.51 15.63
N PRO A 64 4.32 3.40 14.75
CA PRO A 64 3.91 3.41 13.34
C PRO A 64 4.58 2.32 12.50
N GLY A 65 4.18 2.26 11.22
CA GLY A 65 4.73 1.35 10.22
C GLY A 65 3.95 0.06 10.09
N TYR A 66 3.65 -0.31 8.85
CA TYR A 66 2.87 -1.52 8.55
C TYR A 66 3.66 -2.60 7.84
N GLU A 67 4.79 -2.25 7.20
CA GLU A 67 5.58 -3.19 6.41
C GLU A 67 7.08 -2.97 6.57
N GLY A 68 7.83 -3.97 6.14
CA GLY A 68 9.29 -3.97 6.16
C GLY A 68 9.82 -5.39 6.04
N VAL A 69 11.13 -5.52 5.95
CA VAL A 69 11.86 -6.78 5.93
C VAL A 69 12.87 -6.84 7.06
N GLY A 70 13.05 -8.01 7.63
CA GLY A 70 14.02 -8.25 8.69
C GLY A 70 14.51 -9.70 8.72
N ILE A 71 15.38 -10.00 9.68
CA ILE A 71 15.94 -11.35 9.91
C ILE A 71 15.36 -11.88 11.21
N VAL A 72 14.92 -13.13 11.20
CA VAL A 72 14.45 -13.81 12.41
C VAL A 72 15.63 -14.04 13.35
N GLU A 73 15.59 -13.40 14.51
CA GLU A 73 16.63 -13.50 15.56
C GLU A 73 16.31 -14.63 16.56
N ASN A 74 15.02 -14.83 16.85
CA ASN A 74 14.60 -15.85 17.81
C ASN A 74 13.16 -16.31 17.52
N VAL A 75 12.82 -17.49 18.04
CA VAL A 75 11.50 -18.11 17.88
C VAL A 75 10.96 -18.58 19.22
N GLY A 76 9.66 -18.41 19.42
CA GLY A 76 8.94 -18.92 20.59
C GLY A 76 8.65 -20.42 20.51
N VAL A 77 8.05 -20.94 21.57
CA VAL A 77 7.65 -22.35 21.63
C VAL A 77 6.65 -22.67 20.53
N GLY A 78 6.84 -23.80 19.85
CA GLY A 78 5.99 -24.28 18.76
C GLY A 78 6.38 -23.79 17.36
N VAL A 79 7.37 -22.92 17.25
CA VAL A 79 7.89 -22.44 15.95
C VAL A 79 9.17 -23.18 15.57
N SER A 80 9.31 -23.54 14.28
CA SER A 80 10.53 -24.20 13.78
C SER A 80 11.74 -23.28 13.91
N LYS A 81 12.83 -23.81 14.48
CA LYS A 81 14.12 -23.11 14.59
C LYS A 81 14.77 -22.85 13.22
N ASP A 82 14.33 -23.52 12.17
CA ASP A 82 14.82 -23.31 10.79
C ASP A 82 14.50 -21.90 10.25
N LEU A 83 13.57 -21.20 10.92
CA LEU A 83 13.29 -19.79 10.60
C LEU A 83 14.39 -18.84 11.10
N ILE A 84 15.16 -19.21 12.12
CA ILE A 84 16.25 -18.35 12.64
C ILE A 84 17.27 -18.08 11.52
N GLY A 85 17.62 -16.81 11.36
CA GLY A 85 18.51 -16.33 10.29
C GLY A 85 17.82 -16.14 8.93
N LYS A 86 16.55 -16.53 8.75
CA LYS A 86 15.82 -16.27 7.50
C LYS A 86 15.35 -14.84 7.41
N ARG A 87 15.40 -14.29 6.17
CA ARG A 87 14.78 -13.01 5.85
C ARG A 87 13.28 -13.18 5.72
N VAL A 88 12.53 -12.28 6.38
CA VAL A 88 11.07 -12.37 6.43
C VAL A 88 10.42 -10.99 6.42
N LEU A 89 9.14 -10.93 6.02
CA LEU A 89 8.26 -9.82 6.28
C LEU A 89 7.52 -10.12 7.58
N PRO A 90 7.74 -9.38 8.67
CA PRO A 90 7.06 -9.58 9.96
C PRO A 90 5.72 -8.84 9.97
N LEU A 91 4.75 -9.37 9.25
CA LEU A 91 3.47 -8.72 9.02
C LEU A 91 2.45 -9.04 10.11
N ARG A 92 1.48 -8.13 10.31
CA ARG A 92 0.34 -8.26 11.25
C ARG A 92 0.73 -8.30 12.73
N GLY A 93 1.95 -7.96 13.06
CA GLY A 93 2.42 -7.80 14.43
C GLY A 93 2.31 -6.36 14.93
N GLU A 94 3.27 -5.96 15.73
CA GLU A 94 3.48 -4.57 16.16
C GLU A 94 3.84 -3.67 14.97
N GLY A 95 3.84 -2.35 15.18
CA GLY A 95 4.33 -1.38 14.19
C GLY A 95 5.79 -1.66 13.81
N THR A 96 6.14 -1.46 12.55
CA THR A 96 7.46 -1.87 12.03
C THR A 96 8.56 -0.82 12.21
N TRP A 97 8.24 0.40 12.68
CA TRP A 97 9.25 1.44 12.89
C TRP A 97 10.00 1.24 14.21
N GLN A 98 10.66 0.10 14.31
CA GLN A 98 11.47 -0.30 15.47
C GLN A 98 12.59 -1.27 15.04
N GLU A 99 13.61 -1.42 15.88
CA GLU A 99 14.72 -2.34 15.61
C GLU A 99 14.27 -3.79 15.61
N PHE A 100 13.39 -4.15 16.56
CA PHE A 100 12.89 -5.50 16.71
C PHE A 100 11.37 -5.52 16.70
N VAL A 101 10.80 -6.43 15.92
CA VAL A 101 9.35 -6.65 15.81
C VAL A 101 9.02 -8.05 16.30
N THR A 102 8.03 -8.14 17.19
CA THR A 102 7.43 -9.42 17.57
C THR A 102 6.14 -9.64 16.78
N THR A 103 6.00 -10.80 16.16
CA THR A 103 4.81 -11.17 15.38
C THR A 103 4.53 -12.66 15.45
N SER A 104 3.29 -13.08 15.08
CA SER A 104 2.92 -14.48 14.95
C SER A 104 3.63 -15.14 13.78
N ALA A 105 4.13 -16.34 13.98
CA ALA A 105 4.74 -17.14 12.93
C ALA A 105 3.78 -17.54 11.79
N ASP A 106 2.46 -17.55 12.03
CA ASP A 106 1.44 -17.96 11.04
C ASP A 106 1.39 -17.04 9.81
N PHE A 107 1.70 -15.75 10.01
CA PHE A 107 1.59 -14.72 8.98
C PHE A 107 2.94 -14.18 8.51
N VAL A 108 4.03 -14.73 9.03
CA VAL A 108 5.36 -14.36 8.56
C VAL A 108 5.57 -14.87 7.13
N VAL A 109 6.20 -14.04 6.29
CA VAL A 109 6.44 -14.38 4.89
C VAL A 109 7.95 -14.46 4.65
N PRO A 110 8.52 -15.67 4.46
CA PRO A 110 9.91 -15.82 4.08
C PRO A 110 10.20 -15.22 2.70
N ILE A 111 11.32 -14.53 2.57
CA ILE A 111 11.75 -13.87 1.34
C ILE A 111 12.97 -14.59 0.75
N PRO A 112 12.92 -14.97 -0.54
CA PRO A 112 14.06 -15.55 -1.24
C PRO A 112 15.26 -14.60 -1.32
N ASP A 113 16.46 -15.15 -1.37
CA ASP A 113 17.71 -14.38 -1.50
C ASP A 113 17.83 -13.65 -2.84
N SER A 114 17.08 -14.08 -3.86
CA SER A 114 16.97 -13.41 -5.16
C SER A 114 16.32 -12.03 -5.12
N ILE A 115 15.60 -11.69 -4.06
CA ILE A 115 14.90 -10.40 -3.89
C ILE A 115 15.70 -9.56 -2.89
N ASP A 116 16.12 -8.36 -3.31
CA ASP A 116 16.82 -7.41 -2.42
C ASP A 116 15.91 -6.85 -1.31
N ASP A 117 16.53 -6.28 -0.26
CA ASP A 117 15.79 -5.84 0.92
C ASP A 117 14.84 -4.66 0.65
N PHE A 118 15.19 -3.74 -0.26
CA PHE A 118 14.32 -2.61 -0.59
C PHE A 118 13.08 -3.03 -1.39
N THR A 119 13.26 -3.99 -2.27
CA THR A 119 12.16 -4.64 -3.00
C THR A 119 11.28 -5.43 -2.03
N ALA A 120 11.88 -6.27 -1.18
CA ALA A 120 11.17 -7.09 -0.19
C ALA A 120 10.33 -6.22 0.77
N ALA A 121 10.90 -5.13 1.28
CA ALA A 121 10.23 -4.24 2.22
C ALA A 121 8.93 -3.60 1.69
N GLN A 122 8.73 -3.55 0.36
CA GLN A 122 7.55 -2.97 -0.29
C GLN A 122 6.47 -4.00 -0.66
N MET A 123 6.61 -5.28 -0.27
CA MET A 123 5.78 -6.36 -0.80
C MET A 123 4.39 -6.50 -0.14
N TYR A 124 4.03 -5.66 0.82
CA TYR A 124 2.78 -5.85 1.54
C TYR A 124 1.71 -4.81 1.19
N ILE A 125 1.85 -3.57 1.60
CA ILE A 125 0.74 -2.59 1.58
C ILE A 125 0.21 -2.38 0.16
N ASN A 126 1.06 -1.93 -0.75
CA ASN A 126 0.63 -1.56 -2.10
C ASN A 126 0.36 -2.78 -2.99
N PRO A 127 1.28 -3.77 -3.12
CA PRO A 127 1.05 -4.89 -4.03
C PRO A 127 -0.08 -5.80 -3.58
N LEU A 128 -0.22 -6.06 -2.28
CA LEU A 128 -1.33 -6.86 -1.79
C LEU A 128 -2.67 -6.13 -1.96
N THR A 129 -2.73 -4.82 -1.68
CA THR A 129 -3.93 -4.01 -1.94
C THR A 129 -4.30 -4.07 -3.42
N ALA A 130 -3.36 -3.80 -4.33
CA ALA A 130 -3.62 -3.81 -5.76
C ALA A 130 -4.06 -5.20 -6.25
N TRP A 131 -3.39 -6.27 -5.79
CA TRP A 131 -3.73 -7.64 -6.14
C TRP A 131 -5.14 -8.02 -5.68
N VAL A 132 -5.43 -7.86 -4.39
CA VAL A 132 -6.71 -8.24 -3.79
C VAL A 132 -7.87 -7.42 -4.38
N THR A 133 -7.68 -6.12 -4.61
CA THR A 133 -8.73 -5.30 -5.21
C THR A 133 -9.05 -5.72 -6.63
N CYS A 134 -8.06 -6.06 -7.45
CA CYS A 134 -8.29 -6.52 -8.82
C CYS A 134 -8.89 -7.94 -8.88
N THR A 135 -8.36 -8.88 -8.08
CA THR A 135 -8.68 -10.31 -8.25
C THR A 135 -9.83 -10.81 -7.38
N GLU A 136 -10.03 -10.23 -6.19
CA GLU A 136 -11.02 -10.70 -5.23
C GLU A 136 -12.18 -9.70 -5.06
N THR A 137 -11.89 -8.41 -4.90
CA THR A 137 -12.93 -7.41 -4.62
C THR A 137 -13.70 -7.02 -5.87
N LEU A 138 -12.99 -6.61 -6.94
CA LEU A 138 -13.59 -6.25 -8.23
C LEU A 138 -13.75 -7.47 -9.14
N ASN A 139 -12.95 -8.52 -8.89
CA ASN A 139 -12.93 -9.75 -9.68
C ASN A 139 -12.88 -9.48 -11.21
N LEU A 140 -11.95 -8.58 -11.58
CA LEU A 140 -11.79 -8.09 -12.94
C LEU A 140 -11.59 -9.25 -13.93
N LYS A 141 -12.25 -9.13 -15.07
CA LYS A 141 -12.16 -10.10 -16.17
C LYS A 141 -11.29 -9.54 -17.28
N GLN A 142 -10.91 -10.42 -18.20
CA GLN A 142 -10.22 -10.02 -19.42
C GLN A 142 -11.04 -8.96 -20.16
N ASN A 143 -10.37 -7.89 -20.57
CA ASN A 143 -10.90 -6.72 -21.27
C ASN A 143 -11.83 -5.81 -20.45
N ASP A 144 -12.11 -6.08 -19.16
CA ASP A 144 -12.77 -5.08 -18.31
C ASP A 144 -11.97 -3.79 -18.31
N VAL A 145 -12.64 -2.66 -18.32
CA VAL A 145 -12.02 -1.33 -18.27
C VAL A 145 -11.96 -0.88 -16.81
N LEU A 146 -10.75 -0.77 -16.26
CA LEU A 146 -10.49 -0.22 -14.94
C LEU A 146 -10.02 1.22 -15.05
N LEU A 147 -10.70 2.14 -14.38
CA LEU A 147 -10.34 3.54 -14.24
C LEU A 147 -9.68 3.77 -12.88
N VAL A 148 -8.47 4.34 -12.82
CA VAL A 148 -7.75 4.54 -11.55
C VAL A 148 -7.20 5.96 -11.47
N ASN A 149 -7.51 6.69 -10.40
CA ASN A 149 -6.91 7.99 -10.15
C ASN A 149 -5.60 7.89 -9.34
N ALA A 150 -4.88 9.01 -9.19
CA ALA A 150 -3.57 9.05 -8.54
C ALA A 150 -2.55 8.04 -9.11
N CYS A 151 -2.63 7.71 -10.39
CA CYS A 151 -1.78 6.67 -11.00
C CYS A 151 -0.28 6.98 -11.02
N GLY A 152 0.14 8.22 -10.81
CA GLY A 152 1.55 8.56 -10.58
C GLY A 152 2.12 8.11 -9.22
N SER A 153 1.32 7.42 -8.38
CA SER A 153 1.73 6.89 -7.08
C SER A 153 2.29 5.46 -7.20
N ALA A 154 2.91 4.98 -6.11
CA ALA A 154 3.44 3.62 -6.06
C ALA A 154 2.38 2.55 -6.36
N ILE A 155 1.17 2.69 -5.81
CA ILE A 155 0.09 1.73 -6.08
C ILE A 155 -0.47 1.88 -7.50
N GLY A 156 -0.49 3.11 -8.04
CA GLY A 156 -0.92 3.34 -9.42
C GLY A 156 -0.02 2.64 -10.46
N HIS A 157 1.29 2.65 -10.23
CA HIS A 157 2.24 1.89 -11.05
C HIS A 157 2.00 0.37 -10.97
N LEU A 158 1.53 -0.13 -9.83
CA LEU A 158 1.18 -1.55 -9.69
C LEU A 158 -0.09 -1.89 -10.47
N PHE A 159 -1.12 -1.04 -10.45
CA PHE A 159 -2.30 -1.27 -11.29
C PHE A 159 -1.95 -1.28 -12.78
N ALA A 160 -1.01 -0.44 -13.23
CA ALA A 160 -0.54 -0.47 -14.62
C ALA A 160 0.15 -1.80 -14.97
N GLN A 161 0.99 -2.33 -14.08
CA GLN A 161 1.62 -3.63 -14.29
C GLN A 161 0.62 -4.78 -14.23
N LEU A 162 -0.33 -4.73 -13.28
CA LEU A 162 -1.37 -5.74 -13.14
C LEU A 162 -2.32 -5.79 -14.33
N SER A 163 -2.51 -4.68 -15.07
CA SER A 163 -3.33 -4.70 -16.28
C SER A 163 -2.78 -5.65 -17.35
N GLN A 164 -1.47 -5.71 -17.51
CA GLN A 164 -0.82 -6.67 -18.41
C GLN A 164 -0.88 -8.11 -17.86
N ILE A 165 -0.64 -8.28 -16.55
CA ILE A 165 -0.62 -9.60 -15.91
C ILE A 165 -2.00 -10.26 -15.92
N LEU A 166 -3.06 -9.48 -15.67
CA LEU A 166 -4.43 -9.95 -15.54
C LEU A 166 -5.29 -9.73 -16.81
N ASN A 167 -4.71 -9.09 -17.84
CA ASN A 167 -5.35 -8.81 -19.13
C ASN A 167 -6.63 -7.94 -19.05
N PHE A 168 -6.70 -6.99 -18.11
CA PHE A 168 -7.72 -5.94 -18.12
C PHE A 168 -7.16 -4.66 -18.77
N ARG A 169 -8.05 -3.76 -19.19
CA ARG A 169 -7.68 -2.48 -19.80
C ARG A 169 -7.61 -1.40 -18.74
N LEU A 170 -6.45 -0.75 -18.56
CA LEU A 170 -6.31 0.33 -17.59
C LEU A 170 -6.36 1.71 -18.26
N ILE A 171 -7.29 2.55 -17.81
CA ILE A 171 -7.27 4.00 -18.03
C ILE A 171 -6.70 4.64 -16.76
N ALA A 172 -5.47 5.10 -16.84
CA ALA A 172 -4.78 5.74 -15.73
C ALA A 172 -5.08 7.24 -15.70
N VAL A 173 -5.45 7.79 -14.53
CA VAL A 173 -5.76 9.21 -14.35
C VAL A 173 -4.68 9.88 -13.51
N THR A 174 -4.12 10.97 -14.03
CA THR A 174 -3.06 11.77 -13.42
C THR A 174 -3.38 13.26 -13.50
N ARG A 175 -2.76 14.06 -12.61
CA ARG A 175 -2.95 15.52 -12.58
C ARG A 175 -2.03 16.28 -13.55
N ASN A 176 -1.11 15.59 -14.20
CA ASN A 176 -0.15 16.13 -15.18
C ASN A 176 0.51 14.97 -15.93
N ASN A 177 1.24 15.28 -16.99
CA ASN A 177 1.87 14.33 -17.90
C ASN A 177 3.19 13.71 -17.41
N LYS A 178 3.66 14.01 -16.20
CA LYS A 178 4.99 13.57 -15.70
C LYS A 178 5.18 12.05 -15.67
N HIS A 179 4.10 11.29 -15.55
CA HIS A 179 4.12 9.83 -15.45
C HIS A 179 3.56 9.12 -16.69
N THR A 180 3.15 9.87 -17.73
CA THR A 180 2.44 9.32 -18.89
C THR A 180 3.24 8.23 -19.60
N GLU A 181 4.47 8.51 -20.00
CA GLU A 181 5.32 7.54 -20.71
C GLU A 181 5.58 6.28 -19.86
N GLU A 182 5.84 6.48 -18.56
CA GLU A 182 6.11 5.38 -17.65
C GLU A 182 4.87 4.50 -17.46
N LEU A 183 3.69 5.09 -17.25
CA LEU A 183 2.44 4.34 -17.08
C LEU A 183 2.06 3.56 -18.33
N LEU A 184 2.21 4.14 -19.52
CA LEU A 184 2.03 3.43 -20.80
C LEU A 184 2.98 2.24 -20.93
N ARG A 185 4.26 2.45 -20.64
CA ARG A 185 5.27 1.38 -20.66
C ARG A 185 4.96 0.25 -19.65
N LEU A 186 4.38 0.60 -18.50
CA LEU A 186 3.98 -0.36 -17.46
C LEU A 186 2.69 -1.13 -17.79
N GLY A 187 1.90 -0.69 -18.77
CA GLY A 187 0.72 -1.42 -19.22
C GLY A 187 -0.59 -0.64 -19.22
N ALA A 188 -0.60 0.62 -18.81
CA ALA A 188 -1.79 1.43 -19.00
C ALA A 188 -2.11 1.54 -20.51
N GLU A 189 -3.35 1.33 -20.89
CA GLU A 189 -3.78 1.50 -22.28
C GLU A 189 -3.89 2.98 -22.63
N TYR A 190 -4.40 3.77 -21.70
CA TYR A 190 -4.51 5.24 -21.80
C TYR A 190 -4.09 5.92 -20.50
N VAL A 191 -3.57 7.14 -20.64
CA VAL A 191 -3.29 8.02 -19.51
C VAL A 191 -3.99 9.35 -19.74
N ILE A 192 -4.90 9.71 -18.85
CA ILE A 192 -5.64 10.97 -18.87
C ILE A 192 -4.93 11.97 -17.94
N ASP A 193 -4.44 13.07 -18.51
CA ASP A 193 -3.94 14.23 -17.78
C ASP A 193 -5.11 15.19 -17.54
N THR A 194 -5.63 15.24 -16.32
CA THR A 194 -6.79 16.09 -15.98
C THR A 194 -6.50 17.59 -15.99
N SER A 195 -5.23 18.01 -16.11
CA SER A 195 -4.91 19.43 -16.32
C SER A 195 -5.20 19.91 -17.74
N THR A 196 -5.32 19.00 -18.70
CA THR A 196 -5.48 19.32 -20.13
C THR A 196 -6.73 18.69 -20.76
N ALA A 197 -7.30 17.63 -20.16
CA ALA A 197 -8.42 16.90 -20.70
C ALA A 197 -9.52 16.66 -19.64
N PRO A 198 -10.81 16.88 -19.96
CA PRO A 198 -11.92 16.60 -19.05
C PRO A 198 -12.09 15.09 -18.88
N LEU A 199 -12.08 14.60 -17.64
CA LEU A 199 -12.07 13.17 -17.32
C LEU A 199 -13.28 12.44 -17.94
N TYR A 200 -14.50 12.89 -17.61
CA TYR A 200 -15.73 12.24 -18.04
C TYR A 200 -15.82 12.10 -19.58
N ALA A 201 -15.63 13.20 -20.29
CA ALA A 201 -15.75 13.20 -21.75
C ALA A 201 -14.72 12.28 -22.40
N THR A 202 -13.49 12.30 -21.90
CA THR A 202 -12.40 11.44 -22.41
C THR A 202 -12.68 9.97 -22.15
N VAL A 203 -13.18 9.60 -20.94
CA VAL A 203 -13.55 8.21 -20.64
C VAL A 203 -14.69 7.75 -21.54
N MET A 204 -15.71 8.57 -21.77
CA MET A 204 -16.81 8.22 -22.68
C MET A 204 -16.31 8.00 -24.12
N GLU A 205 -15.39 8.84 -24.61
CA GLU A 205 -14.78 8.64 -25.93
C GLU A 205 -14.02 7.30 -26.00
N LEU A 206 -13.13 7.03 -25.03
CA LEU A 206 -12.31 5.81 -24.97
C LEU A 206 -13.12 4.52 -24.80
N THR A 207 -14.33 4.63 -24.28
CA THR A 207 -15.24 3.49 -24.02
C THR A 207 -16.45 3.46 -24.96
N ASN A 208 -16.44 4.23 -26.06
CA ASN A 208 -17.53 4.32 -27.02
C ASN A 208 -18.89 4.68 -26.37
N GLY A 209 -18.88 5.56 -25.37
CA GLY A 209 -20.05 6.02 -24.65
C GLY A 209 -20.55 5.09 -23.55
N LEU A 210 -19.88 3.97 -23.29
CA LEU A 210 -20.32 2.98 -22.29
C LEU A 210 -19.94 3.34 -20.87
N GLY A 211 -18.79 4.02 -20.66
CA GLY A 211 -18.15 4.19 -19.38
C GLY A 211 -17.29 2.98 -18.95
N ALA A 212 -16.49 3.12 -17.91
CA ALA A 212 -15.61 2.06 -17.41
C ALA A 212 -16.39 1.02 -16.58
N ASP A 213 -15.89 -0.22 -16.51
CA ASP A 213 -16.51 -1.31 -15.74
C ASP A 213 -16.31 -1.13 -14.23
N ALA A 214 -15.13 -0.66 -13.85
CA ALA A 214 -14.78 -0.41 -12.46
C ALA A 214 -13.89 0.82 -12.32
N ALA A 215 -13.89 1.43 -11.12
CA ALA A 215 -12.96 2.49 -10.77
C ALA A 215 -12.37 2.29 -9.39
N ILE A 216 -11.11 2.68 -9.23
CA ILE A 216 -10.42 2.74 -7.95
C ILE A 216 -10.03 4.18 -7.65
N ASP A 217 -10.56 4.68 -6.53
CA ASP A 217 -10.33 6.04 -6.05
C ASP A 217 -9.39 6.05 -4.83
N SER A 218 -8.31 6.82 -4.94
CA SER A 218 -7.37 7.11 -3.86
C SER A 218 -7.44 8.54 -3.35
N ILE A 219 -8.19 9.41 -4.02
CA ILE A 219 -8.20 10.86 -3.78
C ILE A 219 -9.39 11.29 -2.93
N GLY A 220 -10.60 10.84 -3.28
CA GLY A 220 -11.84 11.33 -2.70
C GLY A 220 -12.29 12.68 -3.29
N GLY A 221 -13.27 13.31 -2.64
CA GLY A 221 -13.78 14.64 -3.00
C GLY A 221 -14.35 14.72 -4.42
N PRO A 222 -14.26 15.91 -5.06
CA PRO A 222 -14.77 16.12 -6.42
C PRO A 222 -14.13 15.17 -7.47
N ASP A 223 -12.82 14.91 -7.36
CA ASP A 223 -12.09 14.03 -8.28
C ASP A 223 -12.61 12.59 -8.19
N GLY A 224 -12.89 12.11 -6.98
CA GLY A 224 -13.51 10.79 -6.77
C GLY A 224 -14.94 10.74 -7.28
N ASN A 225 -15.71 11.82 -7.13
CA ASN A 225 -17.07 11.90 -7.69
C ASN A 225 -17.04 11.80 -9.21
N GLU A 226 -16.20 12.58 -9.89
CA GLU A 226 -16.09 12.56 -11.35
C GLU A 226 -15.65 11.18 -11.87
N LEU A 227 -14.74 10.53 -11.13
CA LEU A 227 -14.34 9.15 -11.42
C LEU A 227 -15.54 8.19 -11.37
N ALA A 228 -16.38 8.28 -10.35
CA ALA A 228 -17.58 7.44 -10.20
C ALA A 228 -18.61 7.69 -11.30
N PHE A 229 -18.79 8.93 -11.73
CA PHE A 229 -19.71 9.28 -12.84
C PHE A 229 -19.20 8.83 -14.22
N SER A 230 -17.91 8.50 -14.33
CA SER A 230 -17.30 7.98 -15.55
C SER A 230 -17.47 6.46 -15.72
N LEU A 231 -18.18 5.81 -14.80
CA LEU A 231 -18.50 4.38 -14.86
C LEU A 231 -19.80 4.11 -15.64
N ARG A 232 -19.90 2.91 -16.20
CA ARG A 232 -21.16 2.41 -16.74
C ARG A 232 -22.19 2.17 -15.62
N PRO A 233 -23.50 2.16 -15.91
CA PRO A 233 -24.50 1.73 -14.94
C PRO A 233 -24.16 0.31 -14.40
N ASN A 234 -24.33 0.12 -13.08
CA ASN A 234 -23.93 -1.07 -12.34
C ASN A 234 -22.43 -1.39 -12.35
N GLY A 235 -21.58 -0.44 -12.76
CA GLY A 235 -20.13 -0.52 -12.57
C GLY A 235 -19.74 -0.48 -11.08
N HIS A 236 -18.48 -0.79 -10.78
CA HIS A 236 -17.99 -0.87 -9.42
C HIS A 236 -17.08 0.32 -9.10
N PHE A 237 -17.47 1.12 -8.11
CA PHE A 237 -16.64 2.20 -7.56
C PHE A 237 -16.03 1.77 -6.23
N LEU A 238 -14.70 1.77 -6.14
CA LEU A 238 -13.97 1.31 -4.96
C LEU A 238 -13.03 2.39 -4.45
N THR A 239 -13.29 2.94 -3.27
CA THR A 239 -12.35 3.85 -2.59
C THR A 239 -11.35 3.05 -1.77
N ILE A 240 -10.05 3.29 -1.99
CA ILE A 240 -8.94 2.69 -1.24
C ILE A 240 -8.13 3.71 -0.44
N GLY A 241 -8.36 5.00 -0.66
CA GLY A 241 -7.63 6.10 -0.01
C GLY A 241 -8.45 7.39 0.06
N LEU A 242 -7.88 8.39 0.72
CA LEU A 242 -8.52 9.71 0.94
C LEU A 242 -7.45 10.81 0.91
N LEU A 243 -6.67 10.90 -0.16
CA LEU A 243 -5.53 11.81 -0.25
C LEU A 243 -5.92 13.30 -0.18
N SER A 244 -7.14 13.65 -0.58
CA SER A 244 -7.67 15.01 -0.46
C SER A 244 -8.14 15.36 0.96
N GLY A 245 -8.33 14.37 1.83
CA GLY A 245 -9.00 14.51 3.13
C GLY A 245 -10.51 14.71 3.04
N VAL A 246 -11.09 14.76 1.83
CA VAL A 246 -12.52 15.04 1.59
C VAL A 246 -13.20 13.78 1.07
N GLN A 247 -14.30 13.39 1.70
CA GLN A 247 -15.12 12.24 1.26
C GLN A 247 -15.78 12.54 -0.09
N VAL A 248 -16.00 11.48 -0.87
CA VAL A 248 -16.90 11.56 -2.04
C VAL A 248 -18.35 11.76 -1.59
N ASN A 249 -19.19 12.25 -2.48
CA ASN A 249 -20.64 12.33 -2.21
C ASN A 249 -21.30 10.97 -2.45
N TRP A 250 -21.25 10.11 -1.43
CA TRP A 250 -21.78 8.74 -1.48
C TRP A 250 -23.25 8.69 -1.93
N ALA A 251 -24.07 9.60 -1.43
CA ALA A 251 -25.50 9.65 -1.78
C ALA A 251 -25.69 9.92 -3.28
N GLU A 252 -24.92 10.86 -3.84
CA GLU A 252 -25.00 11.21 -5.24
C GLU A 252 -24.45 10.08 -6.15
N ILE A 253 -23.34 9.46 -5.76
CA ILE A 253 -22.74 8.33 -6.49
C ILE A 253 -23.73 7.18 -6.59
N VAL A 254 -24.34 6.77 -5.49
CA VAL A 254 -25.27 5.64 -5.47
C VAL A 254 -26.57 5.96 -6.22
N THR A 255 -27.12 7.17 -6.07
CA THR A 255 -28.44 7.50 -6.62
C THR A 255 -28.37 7.97 -8.07
N LYS A 256 -27.37 8.76 -8.45
CA LYS A 256 -27.26 9.35 -9.79
C LYS A 256 -26.34 8.56 -10.72
N ALA A 257 -25.14 8.19 -10.27
CA ALA A 257 -24.23 7.38 -11.10
C ALA A 257 -24.69 5.92 -11.22
N LYS A 258 -25.53 5.44 -10.29
CA LYS A 258 -26.10 4.07 -10.30
C LYS A 258 -25.04 2.98 -10.32
N VAL A 259 -24.00 3.14 -9.52
CA VAL A 259 -22.87 2.22 -9.40
C VAL A 259 -22.87 1.51 -8.05
N HIS A 260 -22.21 0.37 -7.97
CA HIS A 260 -21.93 -0.32 -6.70
C HIS A 260 -20.74 0.32 -6.04
N ALA A 261 -20.96 1.14 -5.00
CA ALA A 261 -19.94 1.90 -4.34
C ALA A 261 -19.53 1.27 -3.01
N ASN A 262 -18.23 1.03 -2.82
CA ASN A 262 -17.66 0.39 -1.63
C ASN A 262 -16.36 1.07 -1.21
N ILE A 263 -15.94 0.82 0.05
CA ILE A 263 -14.65 1.19 0.59
C ILE A 263 -13.85 -0.09 0.86
N PHE A 264 -12.65 -0.14 0.34
CA PHE A 264 -11.71 -1.23 0.64
C PHE A 264 -10.70 -0.80 1.71
N HIS A 265 -10.54 -1.65 2.71
CA HIS A 265 -9.45 -1.56 3.66
C HIS A 265 -8.74 -2.91 3.78
N LEU A 266 -7.45 -2.95 3.51
CA LEU A 266 -6.63 -4.16 3.62
C LEU A 266 -6.75 -4.84 4.99
N ARG A 267 -6.94 -4.06 6.07
CA ARG A 267 -7.17 -4.59 7.42
C ARG A 267 -8.39 -5.51 7.55
N HIS A 268 -9.45 -5.29 6.74
CA HIS A 268 -10.63 -6.15 6.77
C HIS A 268 -10.31 -7.49 6.11
N TRP A 269 -9.70 -7.47 4.95
CA TRP A 269 -9.17 -8.67 4.30
C TRP A 269 -8.22 -9.43 5.23
N ASN A 270 -7.31 -8.74 5.94
CA ASN A 270 -6.40 -9.35 6.91
C ASN A 270 -7.11 -10.10 8.04
N LYS A 271 -8.29 -9.66 8.48
CA LYS A 271 -9.05 -10.32 9.54
C LYS A 271 -9.72 -11.60 9.08
N GLU A 272 -10.10 -11.66 7.81
CA GLU A 272 -10.90 -12.74 7.22
C GLU A 272 -10.03 -13.79 6.52
N VAL A 273 -8.86 -13.40 6.01
CA VAL A 273 -7.98 -14.30 5.26
C VAL A 273 -7.42 -15.41 6.14
N SER A 274 -7.50 -16.64 5.64
CA SER A 274 -6.86 -17.80 6.30
C SER A 274 -5.34 -17.75 6.15
N PRO A 275 -4.56 -18.34 7.07
CA PRO A 275 -3.10 -18.45 6.93
C PRO A 275 -2.68 -19.11 5.59
N TYR A 276 -3.43 -20.11 5.14
CA TYR A 276 -3.16 -20.77 3.86
C TYR A 276 -3.28 -19.80 2.68
N LYS A 277 -4.40 -19.08 2.57
CA LYS A 277 -4.65 -18.12 1.50
C LYS A 277 -3.65 -16.95 1.55
N TRP A 278 -3.29 -16.50 2.77
CA TRP A 278 -2.25 -15.51 2.99
C TRP A 278 -0.92 -15.96 2.37
N GLN A 279 -0.43 -17.15 2.75
CA GLN A 279 0.82 -17.68 2.24
C GLN A 279 0.79 -17.94 0.72
N GLU A 280 -0.36 -18.40 0.19
CA GLU A 280 -0.55 -18.60 -1.25
C GLU A 280 -0.44 -17.27 -2.02
N THR A 281 -1.11 -16.22 -1.53
CA THR A 281 -1.10 -14.89 -2.15
C THR A 281 0.32 -14.32 -2.17
N PHE A 282 1.06 -14.40 -1.06
CA PHE A 282 2.44 -13.92 -1.04
C PHE A 282 3.37 -14.75 -1.92
N ARG A 283 3.23 -16.08 -1.94
CA ARG A 283 4.00 -16.91 -2.89
C ARG A 283 3.76 -16.51 -4.33
N HIS A 284 2.54 -16.12 -4.68
CA HIS A 284 2.21 -15.63 -6.01
C HIS A 284 2.90 -14.29 -6.29
N LEU A 285 2.76 -13.30 -5.40
CA LEU A 285 3.43 -12.00 -5.55
C LEU A 285 4.96 -12.13 -5.63
N ILE A 286 5.57 -12.99 -4.81
CA ILE A 286 7.01 -13.28 -4.84
C ILE A 286 7.41 -13.78 -6.23
N ARG A 287 6.67 -14.73 -6.81
CA ARG A 287 6.95 -15.25 -8.15
C ARG A 287 6.85 -14.17 -9.23
N LEU A 288 5.88 -13.27 -9.14
CA LEU A 288 5.78 -12.15 -10.09
C LEU A 288 7.01 -11.24 -10.02
N VAL A 289 7.53 -11.00 -8.82
CA VAL A 289 8.74 -10.20 -8.62
C VAL A 289 9.98 -10.94 -9.15
N GLU A 290 10.16 -12.22 -8.81
CA GLU A 290 11.28 -13.05 -9.29
C GLU A 290 11.31 -13.16 -10.81
N ASN A 291 10.13 -13.27 -11.44
CA ASN A 291 9.97 -13.32 -12.90
C ASN A 291 10.04 -11.92 -13.55
N LYS A 292 10.34 -10.88 -12.80
CA LYS A 292 10.41 -9.49 -13.28
C LYS A 292 9.13 -9.00 -13.97
N GLN A 293 7.99 -9.56 -13.58
CA GLN A 293 6.67 -9.14 -14.03
C GLN A 293 6.08 -8.03 -13.15
N LEU A 294 6.53 -7.94 -11.89
CA LEU A 294 6.12 -6.92 -10.94
C LEU A 294 7.36 -6.21 -10.38
N HIS A 295 7.37 -4.89 -10.47
CA HIS A 295 8.45 -4.02 -9.99
C HIS A 295 7.91 -2.97 -9.03
N PHE A 296 8.72 -2.60 -8.05
CA PHE A 296 8.36 -1.57 -7.07
C PHE A 296 9.12 -0.26 -7.29
N MET A 297 8.81 0.74 -6.48
CA MET A 297 9.47 2.03 -6.57
C MET A 297 10.95 1.91 -6.22
N LYS A 298 11.78 2.61 -7.00
CA LYS A 298 13.22 2.71 -6.71
C LYS A 298 13.45 3.46 -5.40
N VAL A 299 14.59 3.21 -4.78
CA VAL A 299 15.04 3.97 -3.61
C VAL A 299 15.26 5.42 -4.00
N HIS A 300 14.62 6.35 -3.28
CA HIS A 300 14.92 7.77 -3.35
C HIS A 300 16.02 8.11 -2.32
N SER A 301 15.79 7.77 -1.06
CA SER A 301 16.73 8.00 0.03
C SER A 301 16.50 7.02 1.18
N THR A 302 17.53 6.85 2.00
CA THR A 302 17.51 6.02 3.19
C THR A 302 17.93 6.86 4.40
N TYR A 303 17.30 6.61 5.53
CA TYR A 303 17.59 7.30 6.80
C TYR A 303 17.71 6.27 7.91
N ASP A 304 18.55 6.52 8.89
CA ASP A 304 18.52 5.74 10.13
C ASP A 304 17.16 5.91 10.82
N LEU A 305 16.76 4.91 11.58
CA LEU A 305 15.51 4.97 12.35
C LEU A 305 15.48 6.19 13.29
N ALA A 306 16.63 6.61 13.81
CA ALA A 306 16.75 7.81 14.65
C ALA A 306 16.46 9.11 13.90
N ASP A 307 16.65 9.14 12.57
CA ASP A 307 16.42 10.30 11.71
C ASP A 307 15.00 10.35 11.14
N VAL A 308 14.05 9.65 11.75
CA VAL A 308 12.66 9.50 11.28
C VAL A 308 11.98 10.83 10.95
N LYS A 309 12.23 11.88 11.74
CA LYS A 309 11.64 13.21 11.51
C LYS A 309 12.12 13.81 10.19
N THR A 310 13.40 13.68 9.88
CA THR A 310 13.99 14.12 8.61
C THR A 310 13.42 13.31 7.45
N ALA A 311 13.33 11.99 7.61
CA ALA A 311 12.74 11.11 6.60
C ALA A 311 11.28 11.46 6.29
N VAL A 312 10.49 11.74 7.31
CA VAL A 312 9.08 12.14 7.18
C VAL A 312 8.95 13.52 6.50
N ASP A 313 9.80 14.47 6.86
CA ASP A 313 9.81 15.80 6.22
C ASP A 313 10.07 15.70 4.71
N VAL A 314 10.99 14.85 4.30
CA VAL A 314 11.25 14.57 2.87
C VAL A 314 10.02 13.95 2.19
N VAL A 315 9.34 13.00 2.82
CA VAL A 315 8.11 12.38 2.26
C VAL A 315 6.97 13.39 2.14
N GLN A 316 6.85 14.32 3.08
CA GLN A 316 5.79 15.34 3.12
C GLN A 316 6.13 16.58 2.30
N SER A 317 7.38 16.75 1.84
CA SER A 317 7.79 17.91 1.08
C SER A 317 7.01 18.06 -0.24
N ALA A 318 6.83 19.31 -0.68
CA ALA A 318 6.16 19.62 -1.95
C ALA A 318 6.95 19.15 -3.18
N GLU A 319 8.27 19.02 -3.04
CA GLU A 319 9.13 18.39 -4.04
C GLU A 319 8.91 16.87 -3.98
N LYS A 320 8.07 16.39 -4.89
CA LYS A 320 7.77 14.94 -4.97
C LYS A 320 9.03 14.14 -5.22
N THR A 321 9.37 13.31 -4.27
CA THR A 321 10.45 12.34 -4.38
C THR A 321 10.23 11.41 -5.58
N LYS A 322 11.24 11.28 -6.44
CA LYS A 322 11.24 10.26 -7.49
C LYS A 322 11.67 8.94 -6.86
N GLY A 323 10.74 8.22 -6.26
CA GLY A 323 11.02 6.95 -5.60
C GLY A 323 10.50 6.89 -4.18
N LYS A 324 10.99 5.93 -3.43
CA LYS A 324 10.53 5.59 -2.07
C LYS A 324 11.58 5.98 -1.03
N VAL A 325 11.13 6.54 0.06
CA VAL A 325 11.98 6.81 1.25
C VAL A 325 11.90 5.62 2.19
N PHE A 326 13.05 5.22 2.74
CA PHE A 326 13.15 4.09 3.64
C PHE A 326 13.83 4.47 4.95
N LEU A 327 13.38 3.82 6.03
CA LEU A 327 14.09 3.77 7.29
C LEU A 327 14.93 2.49 7.34
N THR A 328 16.18 2.61 7.74
CA THR A 328 17.17 1.53 7.88
C THR A 328 17.79 1.61 9.27
N GLY A 329 18.73 0.73 9.56
CA GLY A 329 19.49 0.73 10.82
C GLY A 329 18.83 -0.06 11.95
N TYR A 330 19.68 -0.29 12.95
CA TYR A 330 19.38 -1.03 14.17
C TYR A 330 19.40 -0.06 15.34
#